data_8647f9de00a202fcc04596be11d52709
#
_entry.id   8647f9de00a202fcc04596be11d52709
#
_cell.length_a   1.000
_cell.length_b   1.000
_cell.length_c   1.000
_cell.angle_alpha   90.00
_cell.angle_beta   90.00
_cell.angle_gamma   90.00
#
_symmetry.space_group_name_H-M   'P 1'
#
loop_
_entity.id
_entity.type
_entity.pdbx_description
1 polymer ?
#
loop_
_entity_poly.entity_id
_entity_poly.type
_entity_poly.pdbx_seq_one_letter_code
_entity_poly.pdbx_strand_id
1 'polypeptide(L)'
;MSAKTKIRILLADDHLVVRMGIATLLSLEPDLEIVGEAETGSEAVSKAQSLKPDVVLMDVMMPTMNGAEAAEAILERNPDIRIVLLTSFGGTPEVRRALDAGAVGALSKTASRAEIVSAIHSATSDQPVVSDVIRHQLERIKAGPSLTPRQREVLNLVAKGFSNKEIGRLLGTGEDAIKKHLKTIYAVINVANRAEATNFAIASGIIDG
;
A
#
# COMPACT_ATOMS: atom_id res chain seq x y z
N MET A 1 -22.07 16.55 32.92
CA MET A 1 -21.80 16.23 31.52
C MET A 1 -20.45 15.52 31.50
N SER A 2 -20.42 14.22 31.22
CA SER A 2 -19.15 13.48 31.13
C SER A 2 -18.35 14.06 29.96
N ALA A 3 -17.12 14.49 30.20
CA ALA A 3 -16.21 14.95 29.15
C ALA A 3 -16.05 13.75 28.18
N LYS A 4 -16.49 13.91 26.94
CA LYS A 4 -16.29 12.90 25.90
C LYS A 4 -14.78 12.73 25.72
N THR A 5 -14.27 11.54 25.99
CA THR A 5 -12.84 11.25 25.89
C THR A 5 -12.42 11.49 24.43
N LYS A 6 -11.40 12.32 24.21
CA LYS A 6 -10.89 12.58 22.87
C LYS A 6 -10.23 11.34 22.29
N ILE A 7 -10.36 11.14 21.00
CA ILE A 7 -9.61 10.11 20.26
C ILE A 7 -8.16 10.56 20.17
N ARG A 8 -7.25 9.74 20.69
CA ARG A 8 -5.81 10.01 20.77
C ARG A 8 -5.12 9.48 19.51
N ILE A 9 -4.44 10.36 18.78
CA ILE A 9 -3.89 10.07 17.47
C ILE A 9 -2.36 10.20 17.49
N LEU A 10 -1.65 9.20 17.00
CA LEU A 10 -0.25 9.28 16.62
C LEU A 10 -0.18 9.48 15.10
N LEU A 11 0.53 10.52 14.65
CA LEU A 11 0.73 10.81 13.24
C LEU A 11 2.15 10.44 12.81
N ALA A 12 2.31 9.52 11.85
CA ALA A 12 3.59 9.05 11.34
C ALA A 12 3.71 9.29 9.83
N ASP A 13 4.60 10.18 9.43
CA ASP A 13 4.91 10.53 8.03
C ASP A 13 6.31 11.15 7.98
N ASP A 14 7.15 10.80 7.02
CA ASP A 14 8.49 11.37 6.89
C ASP A 14 8.50 12.78 6.27
N HIS A 15 7.37 13.21 5.67
CA HIS A 15 7.23 14.52 5.07
C HIS A 15 6.68 15.55 6.07
N LEU A 16 7.54 16.44 6.57
CA LEU A 16 7.17 17.48 7.54
C LEU A 16 5.92 18.30 7.12
N VAL A 17 5.84 18.69 5.84
CA VAL A 17 4.72 19.52 5.33
C VAL A 17 3.39 18.76 5.40
N VAL A 18 3.41 17.45 5.10
CA VAL A 18 2.21 16.59 5.18
C VAL A 18 1.79 16.45 6.65
N ARG A 19 2.72 16.16 7.57
CA ARG A 19 2.44 16.06 9.00
C ARG A 19 1.82 17.34 9.53
N MET A 20 2.46 18.51 9.27
CA MET A 20 1.94 19.81 9.69
C MET A 20 0.54 20.08 9.11
N GLY A 21 0.32 19.74 7.85
CA GLY A 21 -0.97 19.92 7.20
C GLY A 21 -2.07 19.08 7.86
N ILE A 22 -1.84 17.79 8.07
CA ILE A 22 -2.78 16.88 8.73
C ILE A 22 -3.00 17.32 10.19
N ALA A 23 -1.93 17.67 10.92
CA ALA A 23 -2.03 18.12 12.30
C ALA A 23 -2.91 19.39 12.41
N THR A 24 -2.72 20.35 11.51
CA THR A 24 -3.55 21.56 11.44
C THR A 24 -5.02 21.21 11.15
N LEU A 25 -5.29 20.34 10.20
CA LEU A 25 -6.66 19.93 9.87
C LEU A 25 -7.36 19.24 11.06
N LEU A 26 -6.66 18.36 11.77
CA LEU A 26 -7.22 17.62 12.90
C LEU A 26 -7.37 18.48 14.17
N SER A 27 -6.55 19.51 14.34
CA SER A 27 -6.69 20.44 15.47
C SER A 27 -8.00 21.23 15.49
N LEU A 28 -8.70 21.26 14.36
CA LEU A 28 -10.01 21.90 14.24
C LEU A 28 -11.16 21.01 14.75
N GLU A 29 -10.88 19.73 15.06
CA GLU A 29 -11.87 18.80 15.60
C GLU A 29 -11.76 18.74 17.13
N PRO A 30 -12.81 19.11 17.87
CA PRO A 30 -12.74 19.20 19.32
C PRO A 30 -12.63 17.87 20.04
N ASP A 31 -12.97 16.79 19.38
CA ASP A 31 -12.97 15.42 19.89
C ASP A 31 -11.76 14.58 19.43
N LEU A 32 -10.81 15.20 18.71
CA LEU A 32 -9.54 14.59 18.31
C LEU A 32 -8.38 15.24 19.05
N GLU A 33 -7.31 14.46 19.29
CA GLU A 33 -6.08 14.93 19.93
C GLU A 33 -4.87 14.23 19.33
N ILE A 34 -3.93 14.99 18.76
CA ILE A 34 -2.63 14.45 18.35
C ILE A 34 -1.75 14.35 19.60
N VAL A 35 -1.46 13.13 20.01
CA VAL A 35 -0.65 12.83 21.18
C VAL A 35 0.84 12.65 20.86
N GLY A 36 1.19 12.56 19.57
CA GLY A 36 2.56 12.47 19.12
C GLY A 36 2.68 12.47 17.60
N GLU A 37 3.90 12.74 17.14
CA GLU A 37 4.29 12.68 15.73
C GLU A 37 5.52 11.79 15.60
N ALA A 38 5.70 11.11 14.47
CA ALA A 38 6.84 10.28 14.14
C ALA A 38 7.30 10.54 12.70
N GLU A 39 8.61 10.49 12.46
CA GLU A 39 9.19 10.72 11.14
C GLU A 39 9.66 9.40 10.48
N THR A 40 9.69 8.32 11.24
CA THR A 40 10.10 6.99 10.79
C THR A 40 9.21 5.90 11.36
N GLY A 41 9.17 4.74 10.69
CA GLY A 41 8.44 3.59 11.20
C GLY A 41 8.91 3.14 12.59
N SER A 42 10.23 3.15 12.83
CA SER A 42 10.81 2.77 14.14
C SER A 42 10.40 3.72 15.26
N GLU A 43 10.33 5.03 14.96
CA GLU A 43 9.85 6.03 15.90
C GLU A 43 8.35 5.85 16.18
N ALA A 44 7.56 5.56 15.13
CA ALA A 44 6.13 5.28 15.27
C ALA A 44 5.89 4.06 16.18
N VAL A 45 6.64 2.97 16.03
CA VAL A 45 6.56 1.79 16.91
C VAL A 45 6.86 2.17 18.36
N SER A 46 7.96 2.90 18.61
CA SER A 46 8.35 3.32 19.96
C SER A 46 7.30 4.23 20.61
N LYS A 47 6.78 5.21 19.86
CA LYS A 47 5.75 6.16 20.35
C LYS A 47 4.40 5.47 20.52
N ALA A 48 4.01 4.54 19.67
CA ALA A 48 2.80 3.75 19.85
C ALA A 48 2.82 2.96 21.17
N GLN A 49 3.97 2.37 21.53
CA GLN A 49 4.13 1.64 22.77
C GLN A 49 4.05 2.55 24.01
N SER A 50 4.69 3.73 23.95
CA SER A 50 4.78 4.65 25.11
C SER A 50 3.51 5.50 25.28
N LEU A 51 2.94 5.99 24.17
CA LEU A 51 1.79 6.91 24.19
C LEU A 51 0.45 6.17 24.21
N LYS A 52 0.40 4.93 23.73
CA LYS A 52 -0.83 4.12 23.58
C LYS A 52 -1.96 4.93 22.93
N PRO A 53 -1.78 5.38 21.68
CA PRO A 53 -2.82 6.10 20.95
C PRO A 53 -3.99 5.17 20.63
N ASP A 54 -5.18 5.74 20.42
CA ASP A 54 -6.33 4.97 19.92
C ASP A 54 -6.17 4.68 18.43
N VAL A 55 -5.66 5.67 17.68
CA VAL A 55 -5.46 5.58 16.23
C VAL A 55 -4.04 6.00 15.85
N VAL A 56 -3.43 5.28 14.92
CA VAL A 56 -2.21 5.69 14.22
C VAL A 56 -2.54 6.01 12.78
N LEU A 57 -2.30 7.26 12.36
CA LEU A 57 -2.26 7.63 10.94
C LEU A 57 -0.85 7.39 10.44
N MET A 58 -0.67 6.43 9.53
CA MET A 58 0.63 5.90 9.16
C MET A 58 0.92 6.07 7.67
N ASP A 59 1.94 6.84 7.31
CA ASP A 59 2.45 6.79 5.95
C ASP A 59 3.01 5.40 5.62
N VAL A 60 2.71 4.92 4.42
CA VAL A 60 3.21 3.64 3.93
C VAL A 60 4.69 3.72 3.55
N MET A 61 5.12 4.85 2.98
CA MET A 61 6.47 5.01 2.41
C MET A 61 7.34 5.86 3.34
N MET A 62 7.95 5.23 4.34
CA MET A 62 8.93 5.86 5.23
C MET A 62 10.30 5.21 5.09
N PRO A 63 11.40 5.97 5.35
CA PRO A 63 12.76 5.43 5.28
C PRO A 63 13.04 4.41 6.39
N THR A 64 13.96 3.49 6.14
CA THR A 64 14.47 2.45 7.03
C THR A 64 13.46 1.37 7.42
N MET A 65 12.32 1.73 7.98
CA MET A 65 11.18 0.86 8.29
C MET A 65 9.95 1.49 7.66
N ASN A 66 9.35 0.81 6.70
CA ASN A 66 8.14 1.28 6.01
C ASN A 66 6.90 1.14 6.91
N GLY A 67 5.79 1.80 6.50
CA GLY A 67 4.57 1.81 7.30
C GLY A 67 3.92 0.44 7.46
N ALA A 68 4.11 -0.50 6.52
CA ALA A 68 3.59 -1.85 6.67
C ALA A 68 4.35 -2.63 7.75
N GLU A 69 5.67 -2.55 7.75
CA GLU A 69 6.53 -3.16 8.79
C GLU A 69 6.25 -2.54 10.16
N ALA A 70 6.07 -1.23 10.22
CA ALA A 70 5.72 -0.53 11.45
C ALA A 70 4.33 -0.95 11.96
N ALA A 71 3.33 -1.08 11.07
CA ALA A 71 2.00 -1.53 11.42
C ALA A 71 2.00 -2.95 12.00
N GLU A 72 2.71 -3.89 11.37
CA GLU A 72 2.88 -5.25 11.90
C GLU A 72 3.47 -5.22 13.31
N ALA A 73 4.59 -4.50 13.51
CA ALA A 73 5.29 -4.44 14.79
C ALA A 73 4.45 -3.76 15.90
N ILE A 74 3.59 -2.80 15.55
CA ILE A 74 2.67 -2.14 16.49
C ILE A 74 1.56 -3.11 16.87
N LEU A 75 0.89 -3.73 15.90
CA LEU A 75 -0.28 -4.60 16.12
C LEU A 75 0.09 -5.90 16.84
N GLU A 76 1.30 -6.43 16.60
CA GLU A 76 1.80 -7.60 17.34
C GLU A 76 1.89 -7.35 18.86
N ARG A 77 2.22 -6.12 19.26
CA ARG A 77 2.40 -5.74 20.67
C ARG A 77 1.18 -5.08 21.28
N ASN A 78 0.39 -4.41 20.48
CA ASN A 78 -0.76 -3.60 20.90
C ASN A 78 -1.93 -3.79 19.90
N PRO A 79 -2.66 -4.90 19.96
CA PRO A 79 -3.71 -5.22 18.99
C PRO A 79 -4.95 -4.29 19.08
N ASP A 80 -5.07 -3.54 20.16
CA ASP A 80 -6.17 -2.57 20.36
C ASP A 80 -5.94 -1.26 19.60
N ILE A 81 -4.71 -0.97 19.17
CA ILE A 81 -4.42 0.24 18.40
C ILE A 81 -4.98 0.09 16.98
N ARG A 82 -5.70 1.10 16.53
CA ARG A 82 -6.25 1.12 15.16
C ARG A 82 -5.28 1.83 14.22
N ILE A 83 -4.90 1.18 13.13
CA ILE A 83 -3.97 1.77 12.15
C ILE A 83 -4.72 2.10 10.87
N VAL A 84 -4.66 3.37 10.46
CA VAL A 84 -5.15 3.87 9.18
C VAL A 84 -3.95 4.32 8.36
N LEU A 85 -3.75 3.69 7.21
CA LEU A 85 -2.64 3.99 6.31
C LEU A 85 -2.93 5.25 5.49
N LEU A 86 -1.90 6.05 5.27
CA LEU A 86 -1.89 7.16 4.32
C LEU A 86 -0.95 6.82 3.17
N THR A 87 -1.39 6.95 1.93
CA THR A 87 -0.55 6.59 0.78
C THR A 87 -0.71 7.55 -0.38
N SER A 88 0.40 7.89 -1.04
CA SER A 88 0.37 8.60 -2.33
C SER A 88 0.05 7.67 -3.50
N PHE A 89 0.30 6.38 -3.33
CA PHE A 89 0.09 5.33 -4.33
C PHE A 89 -0.80 4.25 -3.73
N GLY A 90 -2.10 4.33 -3.99
CA GLY A 90 -3.04 3.34 -3.51
C GLY A 90 -2.79 1.95 -4.12
N GLY A 91 -3.10 0.89 -3.36
CA GLY A 91 -3.06 -0.47 -3.86
C GLY A 91 -1.66 -1.05 -4.08
N THR A 92 -0.69 -0.69 -3.25
CA THR A 92 0.65 -1.30 -3.29
C THR A 92 0.68 -2.61 -2.46
N PRO A 93 1.69 -3.50 -2.69
CA PRO A 93 1.88 -4.69 -1.87
C PRO A 93 2.02 -4.37 -0.37
N GLU A 94 2.65 -3.23 -0.03
CA GLU A 94 2.84 -2.76 1.35
C GLU A 94 1.50 -2.42 2.01
N VAL A 95 0.62 -1.69 1.30
CA VAL A 95 -0.75 -1.41 1.79
C VAL A 95 -1.49 -2.71 2.05
N ARG A 96 -1.38 -3.67 1.13
CA ARG A 96 -2.00 -4.98 1.28
C ARG A 96 -1.46 -5.72 2.50
N ARG A 97 -0.13 -5.76 2.66
CA ARG A 97 0.54 -6.41 3.79
C ARG A 97 0.07 -5.84 5.13
N ALA A 98 0.00 -4.50 5.24
CA ALA A 98 -0.46 -3.86 6.46
C ALA A 98 -1.94 -4.16 6.77
N LEU A 99 -2.81 -4.21 5.75
CA LEU A 99 -4.22 -4.60 5.94
C LEU A 99 -4.36 -6.06 6.35
N ASP A 100 -3.57 -6.97 5.76
CA ASP A 100 -3.55 -8.40 6.13
C ASP A 100 -3.00 -8.60 7.57
N ALA A 101 -2.13 -7.69 8.05
CA ALA A 101 -1.65 -7.67 9.42
C ALA A 101 -2.65 -7.08 10.44
N GLY A 102 -3.75 -6.47 9.98
CA GLY A 102 -4.81 -5.95 10.83
C GLY A 102 -4.98 -4.43 10.81
N ALA A 103 -4.31 -3.70 9.93
CA ALA A 103 -4.63 -2.29 9.72
C ALA A 103 -6.09 -2.16 9.25
N VAL A 104 -6.82 -1.21 9.85
CA VAL A 104 -8.28 -1.10 9.67
C VAL A 104 -8.67 -0.23 8.50
N GLY A 105 -7.72 0.51 7.90
CA GLY A 105 -8.04 1.41 6.81
C GLY A 105 -6.85 1.84 5.98
N ALA A 106 -7.16 2.38 4.80
CA ALA A 106 -6.20 3.03 3.93
C ALA A 106 -6.85 4.18 3.15
N LEU A 107 -6.20 5.34 3.15
CA LEU A 107 -6.62 6.56 2.49
C LEU A 107 -5.51 7.11 1.59
N SER A 108 -5.89 7.87 0.57
CA SER A 108 -4.94 8.69 -0.17
C SER A 108 -4.40 9.83 0.71
N LYS A 109 -3.11 10.20 0.56
CA LYS A 109 -2.56 11.43 1.14
C LYS A 109 -3.23 12.71 0.62
N THR A 110 -3.99 12.60 -0.48
CA THR A 110 -4.82 13.68 -1.04
C THR A 110 -6.25 13.66 -0.52
N ALA A 111 -6.56 12.80 0.45
CA ALA A 111 -7.89 12.74 1.05
C ALA A 111 -8.25 14.08 1.70
N SER A 112 -9.52 14.46 1.58
CA SER A 112 -10.05 15.66 2.22
C SER A 112 -10.06 15.52 3.75
N ARG A 113 -10.14 16.66 4.45
CA ARG A 113 -10.32 16.66 5.91
C ARG A 113 -11.49 15.77 6.34
N ALA A 114 -12.63 15.88 5.66
CA ALA A 114 -13.82 15.10 5.99
C ALA A 114 -13.60 13.59 5.88
N GLU A 115 -12.86 13.13 4.87
CA GLU A 115 -12.49 11.73 4.70
C GLU A 115 -11.54 11.24 5.80
N ILE A 116 -10.52 12.03 6.16
CA ILE A 116 -9.58 11.67 7.23
C ILE A 116 -10.30 11.59 8.58
N VAL A 117 -11.11 12.58 8.92
CA VAL A 117 -11.90 12.62 10.16
C VAL A 117 -12.88 11.45 10.22
N SER A 118 -13.61 11.20 9.14
CA SER A 118 -14.53 10.06 9.03
C SER A 118 -13.79 8.72 9.22
N ALA A 119 -12.61 8.59 8.66
CA ALA A 119 -11.78 7.40 8.79
C ALA A 119 -11.35 7.15 10.24
N ILE A 120 -10.93 8.19 10.95
CA ILE A 120 -10.55 8.11 12.37
C ILE A 120 -11.73 7.63 13.21
N HIS A 121 -12.92 8.22 13.04
CA HIS A 121 -14.11 7.81 13.77
C HIS A 121 -14.55 6.38 13.45
N SER A 122 -14.50 6.00 12.18
CA SER A 122 -14.86 4.65 11.76
C SER A 122 -13.86 3.61 12.28
N ALA A 123 -12.57 3.95 12.33
CA ALA A 123 -11.53 3.07 12.87
C ALA A 123 -11.80 2.72 14.35
N THR A 124 -12.30 3.69 15.15
CA THR A 124 -12.63 3.46 16.56
C THR A 124 -14.00 2.76 16.76
N SER A 125 -14.78 2.59 15.69
CA SER A 125 -16.09 1.91 15.70
C SER A 125 -16.06 0.52 15.07
N ASP A 126 -14.88 -0.09 14.90
CA ASP A 126 -14.65 -1.39 14.25
C ASP A 126 -15.20 -1.50 12.81
N GLN A 127 -15.34 -0.38 12.12
CA GLN A 127 -15.74 -0.36 10.72
C GLN A 127 -14.51 -0.22 9.82
N PRO A 128 -14.31 -1.11 8.83
CA PRO A 128 -13.18 -1.00 7.92
C PRO A 128 -13.27 0.27 7.07
N VAL A 129 -12.18 1.02 7.02
CA VAL A 129 -12.09 2.30 6.32
C VAL A 129 -11.11 2.20 5.16
N VAL A 130 -11.51 1.54 4.11
CA VAL A 130 -10.74 1.53 2.87
C VAL A 130 -11.50 2.32 1.84
N SER A 131 -10.90 3.41 1.32
CA SER A 131 -11.53 4.19 0.24
C SER A 131 -11.78 3.29 -0.97
N ASP A 132 -12.88 3.53 -1.70
CA ASP A 132 -13.25 2.71 -2.86
C ASP A 132 -12.13 2.66 -3.90
N VAL A 133 -11.40 3.75 -4.10
CA VAL A 133 -10.25 3.83 -5.01
C VAL A 133 -9.17 2.81 -4.60
N ILE A 134 -8.80 2.78 -3.33
CA ILE A 134 -7.79 1.84 -2.81
C ILE A 134 -8.32 0.41 -2.83
N ARG A 135 -9.59 0.20 -2.49
CA ARG A 135 -10.24 -1.11 -2.56
C ARG A 135 -10.18 -1.71 -3.97
N HIS A 136 -10.58 -0.97 -5.00
CA HIS A 136 -10.47 -1.42 -6.38
C HIS A 136 -9.03 -1.69 -6.83
N GLN A 137 -8.07 -0.90 -6.34
CA GLN A 137 -6.66 -1.14 -6.64
C GLN A 137 -6.14 -2.40 -5.96
N LEU A 138 -6.54 -2.67 -4.71
CA LEU A 138 -6.20 -3.90 -3.98
C LEU A 138 -6.84 -5.14 -4.60
N GLU A 139 -8.06 -5.04 -5.10
CA GLU A 139 -8.71 -6.13 -5.85
C GLU A 139 -7.94 -6.46 -7.14
N ARG A 140 -7.41 -5.45 -7.82
CA ARG A 140 -6.55 -5.65 -9.00
C ARG A 140 -5.23 -6.33 -8.63
N ILE A 141 -4.67 -6.06 -7.45
CA ILE A 141 -3.47 -6.75 -6.94
C ILE A 141 -3.79 -8.20 -6.55
N LYS A 142 -4.97 -8.46 -5.94
CA LYS A 142 -5.44 -9.84 -5.67
C LYS A 142 -5.53 -10.68 -6.94
N ALA A 143 -5.93 -10.05 -8.05
CA ALA A 143 -5.98 -10.70 -9.36
C ALA A 143 -4.58 -10.99 -9.95
N GLY A 144 -3.50 -10.59 -9.25
CA GLY A 144 -2.13 -10.57 -9.77
C GLY A 144 -1.94 -9.43 -10.77
N PRO A 145 -0.72 -9.16 -11.23
CA PRO A 145 -0.49 -8.20 -12.30
C PRO A 145 -1.37 -8.63 -13.48
N SER A 146 -2.36 -7.79 -13.82
CA SER A 146 -3.36 -8.13 -14.83
C SER A 146 -2.74 -8.02 -16.23
N LEU A 147 -1.86 -8.97 -16.53
CA LEU A 147 -1.40 -9.19 -17.88
C LEU A 147 -2.61 -9.63 -18.73
N THR A 148 -2.79 -8.98 -19.85
CA THR A 148 -3.77 -9.46 -20.84
C THR A 148 -3.43 -10.89 -21.27
N PRO A 149 -4.37 -11.67 -21.79
CA PRO A 149 -4.07 -13.02 -22.29
C PRO A 149 -2.85 -13.02 -23.23
N ARG A 150 -2.74 -12.05 -24.12
CA ARG A 150 -1.62 -11.89 -25.03
C ARG A 150 -0.29 -11.60 -24.32
N GLN A 151 -0.31 -10.79 -23.28
CA GLN A 151 0.89 -10.49 -22.48
C GLN A 151 1.34 -11.71 -21.66
N ARG A 152 0.43 -12.52 -21.14
CA ARG A 152 0.76 -13.78 -20.47
C ARG A 152 1.42 -14.76 -21.44
N GLU A 153 0.88 -14.88 -22.64
CA GLU A 153 1.45 -15.73 -23.69
C GLU A 153 2.87 -15.29 -24.05
N VAL A 154 3.11 -13.98 -24.22
CA VAL A 154 4.45 -13.43 -24.45
C VAL A 154 5.38 -13.74 -23.26
N LEU A 155 4.93 -13.51 -22.03
CA LEU A 155 5.74 -13.75 -20.84
C LEU A 155 6.07 -15.25 -20.65
N ASN A 156 5.14 -16.14 -20.95
CA ASN A 156 5.37 -17.59 -20.93
C ASN A 156 6.46 -18.00 -21.92
N LEU A 157 6.42 -17.48 -23.15
CA LEU A 157 7.44 -17.75 -24.16
C LEU A 157 8.82 -17.13 -23.78
N VAL A 158 8.84 -15.96 -23.13
CA VAL A 158 10.05 -15.38 -22.57
C VAL A 158 10.68 -16.29 -21.53
N ALA A 159 9.87 -16.83 -20.63
CA ALA A 159 10.32 -17.73 -19.57
C ALA A 159 10.79 -19.08 -20.10
N LYS A 160 10.25 -19.54 -21.22
CA LYS A 160 10.73 -20.72 -21.97
C LYS A 160 12.01 -20.46 -22.77
N GLY A 161 12.57 -19.22 -22.73
CA GLY A 161 13.84 -18.88 -23.34
C GLY A 161 13.80 -18.40 -24.79
N PHE A 162 12.61 -18.26 -25.40
CA PHE A 162 12.49 -17.80 -26.79
C PHE A 162 12.92 -16.34 -26.95
N SER A 163 13.67 -16.04 -28.01
CA SER A 163 14.03 -14.66 -28.38
C SER A 163 12.78 -13.87 -28.87
N ASN A 164 12.86 -12.53 -28.87
CA ASN A 164 11.74 -11.70 -29.37
C ASN A 164 11.36 -12.00 -30.81
N LYS A 165 12.34 -12.37 -31.66
CA LYS A 165 12.14 -12.74 -33.05
C LYS A 165 11.38 -14.07 -33.17
N GLU A 166 11.72 -15.05 -32.34
CA GLU A 166 11.02 -16.34 -32.29
C GLU A 166 9.61 -16.19 -31.75
N ILE A 167 9.44 -15.43 -30.67
CA ILE A 167 8.12 -15.09 -30.11
C ILE A 167 7.27 -14.40 -31.18
N GLY A 168 7.82 -13.44 -31.90
CA GLY A 168 7.12 -12.77 -32.98
C GLY A 168 6.63 -13.74 -34.06
N ARG A 169 7.45 -14.69 -34.48
CA ARG A 169 7.06 -15.73 -35.44
C ARG A 169 5.96 -16.65 -34.89
N LEU A 170 6.10 -17.13 -33.64
CA LEU A 170 5.11 -18.01 -33.02
C LEU A 170 3.75 -17.33 -32.85
N LEU A 171 3.77 -16.04 -32.58
CA LEU A 171 2.57 -15.28 -32.29
C LEU A 171 1.99 -14.52 -33.50
N GLY A 172 2.57 -14.70 -34.68
CA GLY A 172 2.10 -14.07 -35.92
C GLY A 172 2.27 -12.55 -35.95
N THR A 173 3.34 -12.02 -35.28
CA THR A 173 3.59 -10.58 -35.17
C THR A 173 5.07 -10.24 -35.38
N GLY A 174 5.41 -8.95 -35.51
CA GLY A 174 6.80 -8.50 -35.65
C GLY A 174 7.55 -8.41 -34.33
N GLU A 175 8.89 -8.48 -34.40
CA GLU A 175 9.79 -8.38 -33.24
C GLU A 175 9.56 -7.09 -32.45
N ASP A 176 9.28 -5.95 -33.13
CA ASP A 176 9.05 -4.66 -32.47
C ASP A 176 7.74 -4.60 -31.70
N ALA A 177 6.72 -5.35 -32.12
CA ALA A 177 5.49 -5.51 -31.35
C ALA A 177 5.77 -6.29 -30.05
N ILE A 178 6.61 -7.31 -30.10
CA ILE A 178 7.04 -8.06 -28.90
C ILE A 178 7.82 -7.15 -27.96
N LYS A 179 8.74 -6.32 -28.43
CA LYS A 179 9.46 -5.32 -27.61
C LYS A 179 8.50 -4.37 -26.90
N LYS A 180 7.45 -3.90 -27.59
CA LYS A 180 6.40 -3.05 -26.97
C LYS A 180 5.62 -3.81 -25.89
N HIS A 181 5.23 -5.06 -26.15
CA HIS A 181 4.57 -5.89 -25.15
C HIS A 181 5.46 -6.09 -23.92
N LEU A 182 6.76 -6.41 -24.12
CA LEU A 182 7.70 -6.61 -23.02
C LEU A 182 7.89 -5.36 -22.17
N LYS A 183 8.00 -4.17 -22.80
CA LYS A 183 8.06 -2.90 -22.05
C LYS A 183 6.86 -2.71 -21.15
N THR A 184 5.66 -3.00 -21.64
CA THR A 184 4.43 -2.92 -20.86
C THR A 184 4.36 -4.01 -19.78
N ILE A 185 4.74 -5.25 -20.12
CA ILE A 185 4.80 -6.37 -19.16
C ILE A 185 5.73 -6.02 -18.01
N TYR A 186 6.95 -5.56 -18.28
CA TYR A 186 7.94 -5.21 -17.25
C TYR A 186 7.42 -4.12 -16.31
N ALA A 187 6.74 -3.11 -16.86
CA ALA A 187 6.11 -2.08 -16.04
C ALA A 187 4.96 -2.62 -15.16
N VAL A 188 4.15 -3.54 -15.72
CA VAL A 188 3.00 -4.13 -15.00
C VAL A 188 3.44 -5.05 -13.86
N ILE A 189 4.49 -5.87 -14.10
CA ILE A 189 5.00 -6.81 -13.08
C ILE A 189 6.14 -6.22 -12.24
N ASN A 190 6.46 -4.94 -12.43
CA ASN A 190 7.48 -4.19 -11.70
C ASN A 190 8.87 -4.86 -11.72
N VAL A 191 9.36 -5.19 -12.92
CA VAL A 191 10.71 -5.74 -13.13
C VAL A 191 11.52 -4.89 -14.11
N ALA A 192 12.84 -4.88 -13.94
CA ALA A 192 13.72 -4.04 -14.74
C ALA A 192 14.22 -4.72 -16.03
N ASN A 193 14.27 -6.05 -16.09
CA ASN A 193 14.89 -6.77 -17.17
C ASN A 193 14.27 -8.16 -17.42
N ARG A 194 14.73 -8.80 -18.49
CA ARG A 194 14.26 -10.11 -18.94
C ARG A 194 14.49 -11.23 -17.91
N ALA A 195 15.64 -11.22 -17.22
CA ALA A 195 15.96 -12.26 -16.23
C ALA A 195 15.00 -12.19 -15.04
N GLU A 196 14.72 -10.98 -14.56
CA GLU A 196 13.73 -10.76 -13.51
C GLU A 196 12.31 -11.15 -13.95
N ALA A 197 11.94 -10.85 -15.20
CA ALA A 197 10.66 -11.26 -15.76
C ALA A 197 10.51 -12.80 -15.85
N THR A 198 11.59 -13.49 -16.19
CA THR A 198 11.63 -14.96 -16.20
C THR A 198 11.45 -15.52 -14.79
N ASN A 199 12.18 -14.99 -13.80
CA ASN A 199 12.04 -15.39 -12.39
C ASN A 199 10.62 -15.15 -11.86
N PHE A 200 10.05 -13.99 -12.20
CA PHE A 200 8.67 -13.66 -11.86
C PHE A 200 7.67 -14.68 -12.45
N ALA A 201 7.81 -15.03 -13.73
CA ALA A 201 6.93 -15.97 -14.41
C ALA A 201 6.97 -17.37 -13.76
N ILE A 202 8.17 -17.81 -13.36
CA ILE A 202 8.37 -19.09 -12.64
C ILE A 202 7.69 -19.03 -11.25
N ALA A 203 7.98 -18.00 -10.47
CA ALA A 203 7.46 -17.84 -9.12
C ALA A 203 5.92 -17.68 -9.08
N SER A 204 5.33 -17.09 -10.12
CA SER A 204 3.89 -16.83 -10.23
C SER A 204 3.10 -17.99 -10.86
N GLY A 205 3.75 -19.11 -11.20
CA GLY A 205 3.09 -20.26 -11.84
C GLY A 205 2.50 -19.96 -13.23
N ILE A 206 3.02 -18.94 -13.92
CA ILE A 206 2.58 -18.57 -15.29
C ILE A 206 3.14 -19.56 -16.33
N ILE A 207 4.16 -20.31 -15.96
CA ILE A 207 4.71 -21.37 -16.80
C ILE A 207 3.95 -22.66 -16.48
N ASP A 208 3.11 -23.07 -17.40
CA ASP A 208 2.68 -24.47 -17.44
C ASP A 208 3.88 -25.33 -17.83
N GLY A 209 4.22 -26.29 -16.96
CA GLY A 209 5.31 -27.22 -17.13
C GLY A 209 5.16 -28.10 -18.36
#